data_8ac0e42755680f2c7848cff259c0cbec
#
_entry.id   8ac0e42755680f2c7848cff259c0cbec
#
_cell.length_a   1.000
_cell.length_b   1.000
_cell.length_c   1.000
_cell.angle_alpha   90.00
_cell.angle_beta   90.00
_cell.angle_gamma   90.00
#
_symmetry.space_group_name_H-M   'P 1'
#
loop_
_entity.id
_entity.type
_entity.pdbx_description
1 polymer ?
#
loop_
_entity_poly.entity_id
_entity_poly.type
_entity_poly.pdbx_seq_one_letter_code
_entity_poly.pdbx_strand_id
1 'polypeptide(L)'
;MIMRKYVIKYVIVTFLIVFVISTVFCFKEKTEVRAKEKSLVLFLDPGHGGSQSGAARNNEKVEEKDLNLKIAVYLKQELESYENTEVYLTRTGDEEIELPERIQFALEKRADALISLHNNAAGPCAAYDHGCTVLAAKDGYKDALARKGQELSCNILNELTKLGLTNQGILTRDSEADERYPNQVLADYYAIIRGGVENDMLTVLVEHAFIDSNSDYKAYLSSDEKLKSLACADATGIARYYQLVKKSQEDTVDHGKCLLEPLKEYKEKLVHVVDGNAKHNEISYKTYYGEESKQLPYDMETFDQITKDINENVISMHISCD
;
A
#
# COMPACT_ATOMS: atom_id res chain seq x y z
N MET A 1 -47.18 7.30 65.88
CA MET A 1 -46.12 6.34 65.47
C MET A 1 -46.34 5.74 64.04
N ILE A 2 -47.60 5.50 63.68
CA ILE A 2 -47.96 4.88 62.39
C ILE A 2 -47.69 5.80 61.19
N MET A 3 -48.06 7.10 61.25
CA MET A 3 -47.80 8.04 60.12
C MET A 3 -46.31 8.20 59.74
N ARG A 4 -45.37 8.16 60.69
CA ARG A 4 -43.97 8.31 60.49
C ARG A 4 -43.36 7.13 59.65
N LYS A 5 -43.91 5.93 59.79
CA LYS A 5 -43.52 4.74 59.03
C LYS A 5 -43.95 4.83 57.56
N TYR A 6 -45.07 5.41 57.23
CA TYR A 6 -45.55 5.60 55.88
C TYR A 6 -44.76 6.68 55.16
N VAL A 7 -44.44 7.80 55.80
CA VAL A 7 -43.64 8.86 55.26
C VAL A 7 -42.23 8.34 54.86
N ILE A 8 -41.61 7.55 55.74
CA ILE A 8 -40.29 6.95 55.44
C ILE A 8 -40.36 5.96 54.26
N LYS A 9 -41.43 5.14 54.20
CA LYS A 9 -41.63 4.25 53.06
C LYS A 9 -41.80 5.01 51.75
N TYR A 10 -42.58 6.07 51.71
CA TYR A 10 -42.77 6.90 50.52
C TYR A 10 -41.46 7.58 50.08
N VAL A 11 -40.72 8.11 51.03
CA VAL A 11 -39.41 8.74 50.73
C VAL A 11 -38.43 7.72 50.15
N ILE A 12 -38.34 6.50 50.69
CA ILE A 12 -37.46 5.45 50.17
C ILE A 12 -37.88 5.00 48.77
N VAL A 13 -39.18 4.82 48.52
CA VAL A 13 -39.69 4.42 47.20
C VAL A 13 -39.45 5.52 46.18
N THR A 14 -39.64 6.79 46.54
CA THR A 14 -39.34 7.92 45.63
C THR A 14 -37.84 8.01 45.30
N PHE A 15 -36.96 7.81 46.28
CA PHE A 15 -35.52 7.77 46.06
C PHE A 15 -35.10 6.60 45.17
N LEU A 16 -35.69 5.42 45.34
CA LEU A 16 -35.44 4.27 44.48
C LEU A 16 -35.90 4.51 43.06
N ILE A 17 -37.07 5.12 42.84
CA ILE A 17 -37.58 5.44 41.51
C ILE A 17 -36.69 6.49 40.83
N VAL A 18 -36.29 7.54 41.54
CA VAL A 18 -35.37 8.56 41.01
C VAL A 18 -34.00 7.94 40.68
N PHE A 19 -33.50 7.04 41.53
CA PHE A 19 -32.24 6.35 41.28
C PHE A 19 -32.31 5.43 40.04
N VAL A 20 -33.41 4.66 39.88
CA VAL A 20 -33.64 3.81 38.72
C VAL A 20 -33.80 4.66 37.46
N ILE A 21 -34.53 5.77 37.50
CA ILE A 21 -34.66 6.70 36.37
C ILE A 21 -33.30 7.32 36.01
N SER A 22 -32.51 7.73 36.99
CA SER A 22 -31.17 8.29 36.82
C SER A 22 -30.20 7.26 36.21
N THR A 23 -30.24 6.00 36.66
CA THR A 23 -29.41 4.94 36.07
C THR A 23 -29.84 4.58 34.65
N VAL A 24 -31.15 4.51 34.38
CA VAL A 24 -31.68 4.28 33.01
C VAL A 24 -31.34 5.45 32.08
N PHE A 25 -31.38 6.70 32.57
CA PHE A 25 -30.97 7.88 31.82
C PHE A 25 -29.45 7.86 31.57
N CYS A 26 -28.61 7.53 32.55
CA CYS A 26 -27.17 7.35 32.38
C CYS A 26 -26.81 6.19 31.40
N PHE A 27 -27.63 5.13 31.40
CA PHE A 27 -27.45 4.04 30.41
C PHE A 27 -27.95 4.44 29.01
N LYS A 28 -28.94 5.32 28.89
CA LYS A 28 -29.44 5.79 27.59
C LYS A 28 -28.55 6.85 26.95
N GLU A 29 -27.82 7.64 27.74
CA GLU A 29 -26.83 8.58 27.20
C GLU A 29 -25.51 7.92 26.79
N LYS A 30 -25.29 6.64 27.12
CA LYS A 30 -24.20 5.82 26.56
C LYS A 30 -24.54 5.10 25.26
N THR A 31 -25.72 5.28 24.69
CA THR A 31 -25.89 5.15 23.25
C THR A 31 -25.33 6.42 22.61
N GLU A 32 -24.03 6.43 22.55
CA GLU A 32 -23.21 7.44 21.93
C GLU A 32 -23.82 7.90 20.60
N VAL A 33 -23.99 9.18 20.47
CA VAL A 33 -23.67 9.84 19.22
C VAL A 33 -22.17 9.56 19.00
N ARG A 34 -21.83 8.37 18.46
CA ARG A 34 -20.53 8.08 17.90
C ARG A 34 -20.40 9.15 16.82
N ALA A 35 -19.63 10.19 17.10
CA ALA A 35 -19.31 11.19 16.11
C ALA A 35 -18.90 10.35 14.88
N LYS A 36 -19.56 10.55 13.72
CA LYS A 36 -19.27 9.79 12.52
C LYS A 36 -17.77 9.96 12.30
N GLU A 37 -16.99 8.94 12.64
CA GLU A 37 -15.55 8.97 12.44
C GLU A 37 -15.35 9.30 10.98
N LYS A 38 -14.42 10.22 10.69
CA LYS A 38 -14.09 10.60 9.32
C LYS A 38 -13.70 9.33 8.57
N SER A 39 -14.40 9.01 7.50
CA SER A 39 -14.04 7.88 6.64
C SER A 39 -12.63 8.08 6.11
N LEU A 40 -11.83 7.02 6.11
CA LEU A 40 -10.57 6.96 5.38
C LEU A 40 -10.89 6.86 3.88
N VAL A 41 -10.40 7.81 3.11
CA VAL A 41 -10.58 7.84 1.67
C VAL A 41 -9.30 7.38 0.99
N LEU A 42 -9.36 6.22 0.34
CA LEU A 42 -8.26 5.65 -0.40
C LEU A 42 -8.53 5.73 -1.91
N PHE A 43 -7.53 6.11 -2.65
CA PHE A 43 -7.55 6.11 -4.10
C PHE A 43 -6.59 5.06 -4.62
N LEU A 44 -7.10 4.09 -5.38
CA LEU A 44 -6.29 3.06 -6.04
C LEU A 44 -6.09 3.46 -7.49
N ASP A 45 -4.86 3.43 -7.94
CA ASP A 45 -4.48 3.79 -9.28
C ASP A 45 -3.94 2.57 -10.03
N PRO A 46 -4.80 1.82 -10.76
CA PRO A 46 -4.30 0.77 -11.64
C PRO A 46 -3.43 1.40 -12.74
N GLY A 47 -2.14 1.17 -12.69
CA GLY A 47 -1.19 1.75 -13.64
C GLY A 47 -1.51 1.42 -15.10
N HIS A 48 -1.07 2.28 -16.02
CA HIS A 48 -1.31 2.15 -17.46
C HIS A 48 -2.80 2.22 -17.86
N GLY A 49 -3.16 1.76 -19.05
CA GLY A 49 -4.54 1.76 -19.60
C GLY A 49 -4.57 2.27 -21.03
N GLY A 50 -5.61 1.91 -21.78
CA GLY A 50 -5.77 2.28 -23.19
C GLY A 50 -4.61 1.81 -24.05
N SER A 51 -3.98 2.74 -24.76
CA SER A 51 -2.81 2.47 -25.61
C SER A 51 -1.53 2.17 -24.81
N GLN A 52 -1.49 2.51 -23.52
CA GLN A 52 -0.36 2.27 -22.63
C GLN A 52 -0.49 0.87 -22.00
N SER A 53 0.06 -0.15 -22.63
CA SER A 53 -0.03 -1.55 -22.15
C SER A 53 0.73 -1.80 -20.85
N GLY A 54 1.73 -0.96 -20.54
CA GLY A 54 2.78 -1.32 -19.58
C GLY A 54 3.67 -2.43 -20.14
N ALA A 55 4.31 -3.18 -19.27
CA ALA A 55 5.05 -4.36 -19.63
C ALA A 55 4.13 -5.49 -20.15
N ALA A 56 4.66 -6.39 -20.97
CA ALA A 56 3.84 -7.41 -21.63
C ALA A 56 4.55 -8.76 -21.73
N ARG A 57 3.76 -9.84 -21.59
CA ARG A 57 4.15 -11.20 -21.94
C ARG A 57 3.50 -11.57 -23.28
N ASN A 58 4.24 -11.31 -24.37
CA ASN A 58 3.71 -11.45 -25.73
C ASN A 58 3.22 -12.88 -26.04
N ASN A 59 3.89 -13.92 -25.53
CA ASN A 59 3.52 -15.30 -25.77
C ASN A 59 2.16 -15.68 -25.17
N GLU A 60 1.86 -15.16 -23.97
CA GLU A 60 0.62 -15.40 -23.25
C GLU A 60 -0.43 -14.31 -23.54
N LYS A 61 -0.09 -13.26 -24.27
CA LYS A 61 -0.95 -12.09 -24.55
C LYS A 61 -1.45 -11.43 -23.26
N VAL A 62 -0.58 -11.28 -22.29
CA VAL A 62 -0.86 -10.63 -21.02
C VAL A 62 -0.19 -9.26 -21.00
N GLU A 63 -0.96 -8.24 -20.69
CA GLU A 63 -0.49 -6.86 -20.53
C GLU A 63 -0.58 -6.45 -19.05
N GLU A 64 0.38 -5.67 -18.62
CA GLU A 64 0.46 -5.20 -17.23
C GLU A 64 -0.79 -4.42 -16.82
N LYS A 65 -1.30 -3.56 -17.70
CA LYS A 65 -2.52 -2.78 -17.45
C LYS A 65 -3.71 -3.63 -17.00
N ASP A 66 -3.85 -4.84 -17.55
CA ASP A 66 -4.97 -5.75 -17.24
C ASP A 66 -4.80 -6.39 -15.86
N LEU A 67 -3.57 -6.76 -15.52
CA LEU A 67 -3.24 -7.29 -14.20
C LEU A 67 -3.44 -6.22 -13.12
N ASN A 68 -2.93 -5.01 -13.37
CA ASN A 68 -3.07 -3.87 -12.46
C ASN A 68 -4.54 -3.56 -12.17
N LEU A 69 -5.40 -3.55 -13.20
CA LEU A 69 -6.84 -3.31 -13.02
C LEU A 69 -7.50 -4.42 -12.18
N LYS A 70 -7.18 -5.68 -12.45
CA LYS A 70 -7.72 -6.81 -11.67
C LYS A 70 -7.31 -6.74 -10.20
N ILE A 71 -6.01 -6.49 -9.93
CA ILE A 71 -5.51 -6.33 -8.56
C ILE A 71 -6.25 -5.18 -7.86
N ALA A 72 -6.38 -4.03 -8.54
CA ALA A 72 -7.08 -2.87 -7.98
C ALA A 72 -8.55 -3.15 -7.63
N VAL A 73 -9.26 -3.87 -8.49
CA VAL A 73 -10.67 -4.25 -8.24
C VAL A 73 -10.77 -5.18 -7.03
N TYR A 74 -9.89 -6.18 -6.91
CA TYR A 74 -9.88 -7.09 -5.77
C TYR A 74 -9.45 -6.37 -4.48
N LEU A 75 -8.47 -5.48 -4.55
CA LEU A 75 -8.02 -4.68 -3.43
C LEU A 75 -9.13 -3.74 -2.92
N LYS A 76 -9.86 -3.10 -3.85
CA LYS A 76 -11.03 -2.30 -3.49
C LYS A 76 -12.07 -3.12 -2.74
N GLN A 77 -12.43 -4.30 -3.26
CA GLN A 77 -13.41 -5.19 -2.61
C GLN A 77 -12.98 -5.58 -1.20
N GLU A 78 -11.71 -5.91 -1.01
CA GLU A 78 -11.18 -6.28 0.29
C GLU A 78 -11.16 -5.08 1.26
N LEU A 79 -10.71 -3.91 0.82
CA LEU A 79 -10.66 -2.70 1.65
C LEU A 79 -12.06 -2.19 2.04
N GLU A 80 -13.05 -2.35 1.19
CA GLU A 80 -14.44 -2.00 1.49
C GLU A 80 -15.07 -2.93 2.55
N SER A 81 -14.42 -4.05 2.91
CA SER A 81 -14.81 -4.89 4.05
C SER A 81 -14.42 -4.30 5.40
N TYR A 82 -13.67 -3.22 5.44
CA TYR A 82 -13.29 -2.53 6.68
C TYR A 82 -14.25 -1.37 6.99
N GLU A 83 -14.46 -1.11 8.29
CA GLU A 83 -15.29 0.00 8.76
C GLU A 83 -14.71 1.36 8.34
N ASN A 84 -15.57 2.32 8.07
CA ASN A 84 -15.20 3.71 7.79
C ASN A 84 -14.14 3.86 6.67
N THR A 85 -14.18 3.00 5.64
CA THR A 85 -13.28 3.04 4.50
C THR A 85 -14.07 3.28 3.22
N GLU A 86 -13.65 4.27 2.44
CA GLU A 86 -14.16 4.61 1.12
C GLU A 86 -13.03 4.43 0.10
N VAL A 87 -13.26 3.63 -0.96
CA VAL A 87 -12.22 3.30 -1.94
C VAL A 87 -12.68 3.66 -3.34
N TYR A 88 -11.86 4.46 -4.01
CA TYR A 88 -12.07 4.88 -5.40
C TYR A 88 -10.97 4.33 -6.30
N LEU A 89 -11.25 4.24 -7.59
CA LEU A 89 -10.30 3.84 -8.62
C LEU A 89 -10.09 5.00 -9.58
N THR A 90 -8.86 5.18 -10.10
CA THR A 90 -8.59 6.16 -11.16
C THR A 90 -9.24 5.75 -12.47
N ARG A 91 -9.28 4.43 -12.77
CA ARG A 91 -9.99 3.85 -13.91
C ARG A 91 -10.71 2.56 -13.50
N THR A 92 -11.78 2.23 -14.20
CA THR A 92 -12.60 1.04 -13.94
C THR A 92 -12.65 0.09 -15.14
N GLY A 93 -12.04 0.47 -16.24
CA GLY A 93 -11.90 -0.27 -17.48
C GLY A 93 -10.54 -0.01 -18.15
N ASP A 94 -10.46 -0.13 -19.46
CA ASP A 94 -9.25 0.08 -20.25
C ASP A 94 -9.14 1.55 -20.74
N GLU A 95 -9.44 2.49 -19.85
CA GLU A 95 -9.30 3.91 -20.15
C GLU A 95 -7.82 4.33 -20.08
N GLU A 96 -7.41 5.19 -21.02
CA GLU A 96 -6.15 5.90 -20.94
C GLU A 96 -6.30 7.16 -20.10
N ILE A 97 -5.61 7.26 -18.98
CA ILE A 97 -5.68 8.39 -18.05
C ILE A 97 -4.27 8.89 -17.81
N GLU A 98 -4.07 10.18 -18.07
CA GLU A 98 -2.79 10.83 -17.89
C GLU A 98 -2.43 11.00 -16.40
N LEU A 99 -1.13 11.00 -16.07
CA LEU A 99 -0.69 11.07 -14.67
C LEU A 99 -1.24 12.28 -13.89
N PRO A 100 -1.32 13.51 -14.46
CA PRO A 100 -1.92 14.62 -13.76
C PRO A 100 -3.40 14.42 -13.43
N GLU A 101 -4.15 13.75 -14.31
CA GLU A 101 -5.58 13.47 -14.11
C GLU A 101 -5.79 12.45 -12.97
N ARG A 102 -4.92 11.43 -12.87
CA ARG A 102 -4.96 10.44 -11.78
C ARG A 102 -4.83 11.13 -10.41
N ILE A 103 -3.91 12.07 -10.30
CA ILE A 103 -3.72 12.88 -9.09
C ILE A 103 -4.94 13.78 -8.85
N GLN A 104 -5.44 14.45 -9.88
CA GLN A 104 -6.59 15.33 -9.79
C GLN A 104 -7.84 14.59 -9.27
N PHE A 105 -8.11 13.37 -9.75
CA PHE A 105 -9.24 12.55 -9.27
C PHE A 105 -9.12 12.24 -7.78
N ALA A 106 -7.93 11.92 -7.29
CA ALA A 106 -7.70 11.68 -5.88
C ALA A 106 -7.90 12.94 -5.04
N LEU A 107 -7.42 14.10 -5.53
CA LEU A 107 -7.60 15.39 -4.86
C LEU A 107 -9.07 15.82 -4.78
N GLU A 108 -9.85 15.62 -5.84
CA GLU A 108 -11.28 15.94 -5.86
C GLU A 108 -12.06 15.15 -4.81
N LYS A 109 -11.66 13.93 -4.53
CA LYS A 109 -12.23 13.10 -3.47
C LYS A 109 -11.60 13.35 -2.11
N ARG A 110 -10.58 14.21 -2.02
CA ARG A 110 -9.82 14.47 -0.79
C ARG A 110 -9.24 13.18 -0.22
N ALA A 111 -8.62 12.39 -1.10
CA ALA A 111 -8.01 11.12 -0.71
C ALA A 111 -6.97 11.33 0.40
N ASP A 112 -7.01 10.47 1.40
CA ASP A 112 -5.99 10.42 2.46
C ASP A 112 -4.72 9.71 1.96
N ALA A 113 -4.85 8.82 0.94
CA ALA A 113 -3.73 8.24 0.21
C ALA A 113 -4.09 7.84 -1.21
N LEU A 114 -3.08 7.89 -2.10
CA LEU A 114 -3.09 7.35 -3.46
C LEU A 114 -2.11 6.17 -3.51
N ILE A 115 -2.59 5.01 -3.93
CA ILE A 115 -1.81 3.78 -4.03
C ILE A 115 -1.82 3.34 -5.50
N SER A 116 -0.71 3.56 -6.19
CA SER A 116 -0.53 3.13 -7.58
C SER A 116 -0.11 1.66 -7.61
N LEU A 117 -0.70 0.88 -8.49
CA LEU A 117 -0.56 -0.57 -8.55
C LEU A 117 0.03 -0.96 -9.91
N HIS A 118 1.17 -1.63 -9.87
CA HIS A 118 1.98 -2.01 -11.00
C HIS A 118 2.50 -3.44 -10.87
N ASN A 119 3.07 -3.94 -11.97
CA ASN A 119 3.86 -5.15 -12.01
C ASN A 119 5.14 -4.85 -12.77
N ASN A 120 6.26 -5.14 -12.17
CA ASN A 120 7.60 -4.81 -12.67
C ASN A 120 7.96 -5.60 -13.93
N ALA A 121 9.00 -5.15 -14.63
CA ALA A 121 9.64 -5.86 -15.72
C ALA A 121 11.14 -5.60 -15.75
N ALA A 122 11.92 -6.64 -15.90
CA ALA A 122 13.38 -6.61 -15.95
C ALA A 122 13.95 -6.44 -17.35
N GLY A 123 13.12 -6.64 -18.38
CA GLY A 123 13.58 -6.63 -19.77
C GLY A 123 14.63 -7.72 -20.03
N PRO A 124 15.79 -7.38 -20.59
CA PRO A 124 16.82 -8.38 -20.90
C PRO A 124 17.39 -9.13 -19.69
N CYS A 125 17.21 -8.60 -18.49
CA CYS A 125 17.68 -9.18 -17.23
C CYS A 125 16.65 -10.07 -16.54
N ALA A 126 15.49 -10.32 -17.14
CA ALA A 126 14.34 -11.03 -16.57
C ALA A 126 14.63 -12.39 -15.95
N ALA A 127 15.74 -13.04 -16.31
CA ALA A 127 16.13 -14.33 -15.74
C ALA A 127 16.51 -14.25 -14.24
N TYR A 128 16.81 -13.06 -13.77
CA TYR A 128 17.36 -12.81 -12.44
C TYR A 128 16.47 -11.97 -11.55
N ASP A 129 15.50 -11.27 -12.14
CA ASP A 129 14.66 -10.34 -11.42
C ASP A 129 13.35 -10.98 -10.99
N HIS A 130 13.07 -10.91 -9.71
CA HIS A 130 11.87 -11.44 -9.10
C HIS A 130 11.61 -10.79 -7.74
N GLY A 131 10.35 -10.82 -7.31
CA GLY A 131 9.92 -10.28 -6.03
C GLY A 131 9.13 -8.99 -6.13
N CYS A 132 8.94 -8.33 -4.99
CA CYS A 132 8.15 -7.12 -4.87
C CYS A 132 8.97 -5.96 -4.31
N THR A 133 8.65 -4.76 -4.75
CA THR A 133 9.15 -3.50 -4.16
C THR A 133 8.01 -2.51 -4.03
N VAL A 134 8.14 -1.55 -3.13
CA VAL A 134 7.22 -0.41 -3.08
C VAL A 134 8.02 0.87 -3.18
N LEU A 135 7.59 1.72 -4.08
CA LEU A 135 8.20 3.02 -4.30
C LEU A 135 7.50 4.05 -3.43
N ALA A 136 8.29 4.87 -2.75
CA ALA A 136 7.80 5.93 -1.87
C ALA A 136 8.57 7.22 -2.10
N ALA A 137 8.04 8.31 -1.59
CA ALA A 137 8.74 9.59 -1.61
C ALA A 137 10.05 9.50 -0.82
N LYS A 138 11.07 10.16 -1.35
CA LYS A 138 12.38 10.30 -0.69
C LYS A 138 12.38 11.38 0.37
N ASP A 139 13.35 11.33 1.27
CA ASP A 139 13.62 12.40 2.22
C ASP A 139 14.18 13.67 1.52
N GLY A 140 14.14 14.79 2.21
CA GLY A 140 14.66 16.07 1.75
C GLY A 140 13.61 17.12 1.37
N TYR A 141 12.37 16.67 1.08
CA TYR A 141 11.21 17.56 0.91
C TYR A 141 9.96 16.92 1.48
N LYS A 142 9.27 17.63 2.39
CA LYS A 142 8.09 17.11 3.12
C LYS A 142 8.38 15.79 3.83
N ASP A 143 9.47 15.69 4.55
CA ASP A 143 9.99 14.49 5.21
C ASP A 143 8.96 13.73 6.05
N ALA A 144 8.03 14.44 6.70
CA ALA A 144 6.97 13.80 7.48
C ALA A 144 6.01 13.00 6.58
N LEU A 145 5.77 13.46 5.36
CA LEU A 145 4.94 12.77 4.37
C LEU A 145 5.72 11.58 3.78
N ALA A 146 7.00 11.79 3.45
CA ALA A 146 7.89 10.74 2.97
C ALA A 146 7.96 9.57 3.95
N ARG A 147 8.21 9.84 5.24
CA ARG A 147 8.22 8.81 6.29
C ARG A 147 6.91 8.04 6.39
N LYS A 148 5.75 8.71 6.31
CA LYS A 148 4.43 8.03 6.28
C LYS A 148 4.30 7.09 5.09
N GLY A 149 4.75 7.52 3.91
CA GLY A 149 4.79 6.68 2.71
C GLY A 149 5.68 5.45 2.90
N GLN A 150 6.86 5.63 3.47
CA GLN A 150 7.80 4.53 3.77
C GLN A 150 7.21 3.57 4.82
N GLU A 151 6.54 4.06 5.86
CA GLU A 151 5.86 3.21 6.86
C GLU A 151 4.72 2.40 6.23
N LEU A 152 3.88 3.02 5.39
CA LEU A 152 2.84 2.31 4.64
C LEU A 152 3.45 1.25 3.73
N SER A 153 4.52 1.60 3.01
CA SER A 153 5.27 0.67 2.14
C SER A 153 5.81 -0.54 2.90
N CYS A 154 6.39 -0.33 4.09
CA CYS A 154 6.84 -1.42 4.95
C CYS A 154 5.72 -2.38 5.32
N ASN A 155 4.53 -1.86 5.65
CA ASN A 155 3.39 -2.69 6.00
C ASN A 155 2.90 -3.51 4.81
N ILE A 156 2.86 -2.93 3.60
CA ILE A 156 2.48 -3.64 2.37
C ILE A 156 3.52 -4.73 2.05
N LEU A 157 4.82 -4.39 2.00
CA LEU A 157 5.89 -5.34 1.72
C LEU A 157 5.90 -6.52 2.69
N ASN A 158 5.68 -6.26 3.98
CA ASN A 158 5.63 -7.31 4.99
C ASN A 158 4.52 -8.33 4.74
N GLU A 159 3.40 -7.92 4.15
CA GLU A 159 2.32 -8.85 3.82
C GLU A 159 2.56 -9.56 2.48
N LEU A 160 3.07 -8.85 1.47
CA LEU A 160 3.44 -9.45 0.18
C LEU A 160 4.50 -10.55 0.35
N THR A 161 5.50 -10.31 1.19
CA THR A 161 6.57 -11.30 1.45
C THR A 161 6.08 -12.55 2.17
N LYS A 162 4.99 -12.49 2.92
CA LYS A 162 4.36 -13.68 3.50
C LYS A 162 3.76 -14.61 2.44
N LEU A 163 3.48 -14.12 1.25
CA LEU A 163 3.08 -14.95 0.11
C LEU A 163 4.27 -15.67 -0.55
N GLY A 164 5.48 -15.40 -0.11
CA GLY A 164 6.71 -15.96 -0.66
C GLY A 164 7.41 -15.06 -1.69
N LEU A 165 6.89 -13.84 -1.94
CA LEU A 165 7.59 -12.85 -2.77
C LEU A 165 8.88 -12.42 -2.10
N THR A 166 9.93 -12.29 -2.88
CA THR A 166 11.19 -11.74 -2.40
C THR A 166 11.04 -10.26 -2.15
N ASN A 167 11.51 -9.80 -0.98
CA ASN A 167 11.45 -8.39 -0.61
C ASN A 167 12.62 -7.63 -1.25
N GLN A 168 12.34 -6.76 -2.20
CA GLN A 168 13.32 -5.84 -2.79
C GLN A 168 13.42 -4.50 -2.04
N GLY A 169 12.66 -4.34 -0.96
CA GLY A 169 12.69 -3.14 -0.13
C GLY A 169 11.81 -2.00 -0.66
N ILE A 170 12.01 -0.84 -0.06
CA ILE A 170 11.36 0.40 -0.46
C ILE A 170 12.35 1.17 -1.35
N LEU A 171 11.90 1.47 -2.57
CA LEU A 171 12.70 2.21 -3.53
C LEU A 171 12.35 3.69 -3.49
N THR A 172 13.37 4.54 -3.39
CA THR A 172 13.28 5.98 -3.66
C THR A 172 14.25 6.31 -4.81
N ARG A 173 13.89 7.23 -5.70
CA ARG A 173 14.70 7.54 -6.88
C ARG A 173 14.63 9.03 -7.19
N ASP A 174 15.77 9.64 -7.48
CA ASP A 174 15.90 11.02 -7.92
C ASP A 174 15.45 11.19 -9.38
N SER A 175 14.89 12.37 -9.70
CA SER A 175 14.59 12.74 -11.06
C SER A 175 15.87 12.79 -11.91
N GLU A 176 15.84 12.10 -13.04
CA GLU A 176 16.92 12.13 -14.05
C GLU A 176 16.84 13.34 -14.98
N ALA A 177 15.69 14.03 -14.98
CA ALA A 177 15.44 15.23 -15.76
C ALA A 177 15.78 16.53 -15.00
N ASP A 178 16.50 16.43 -13.88
CA ASP A 178 16.83 17.55 -12.98
C ASP A 178 15.59 18.33 -12.47
N GLU A 179 14.43 17.67 -12.41
CA GLU A 179 13.25 18.24 -11.81
C GLU A 179 13.46 18.41 -10.30
N ARG A 180 13.05 19.57 -9.77
CA ARG A 180 13.32 19.93 -8.38
C ARG A 180 12.06 20.38 -7.66
N TYR A 181 12.00 20.03 -6.40
CA TYR A 181 11.04 20.60 -5.47
C TYR A 181 11.34 22.10 -5.19
N PRO A 182 10.38 22.85 -4.62
CA PRO A 182 10.58 24.29 -4.33
C PRO A 182 11.79 24.60 -3.46
N ASN A 183 12.25 23.67 -2.63
CA ASN A 183 13.45 23.81 -1.81
C ASN A 183 14.76 23.45 -2.53
N GLN A 184 14.72 23.25 -3.85
CA GLN A 184 15.84 22.92 -4.74
C GLN A 184 16.43 21.50 -4.58
N VAL A 185 15.84 20.65 -3.74
CA VAL A 185 16.17 19.22 -3.71
C VAL A 185 15.63 18.56 -4.98
N LEU A 186 16.36 17.61 -5.55
CA LEU A 186 15.89 16.81 -6.69
C LEU A 186 14.52 16.20 -6.35
N ALA A 187 13.59 16.27 -7.26
CA ALA A 187 12.26 15.70 -7.07
C ALA A 187 12.29 14.18 -7.21
N ASP A 188 11.23 13.52 -6.76
CA ASP A 188 11.05 12.09 -6.99
C ASP A 188 10.96 11.78 -8.49
N TYR A 189 11.61 10.71 -8.94
CA TYR A 189 11.60 10.27 -10.33
C TYR A 189 10.19 9.98 -10.85
N TYR A 190 9.42 9.23 -10.07
CA TYR A 190 8.09 8.81 -10.48
C TYR A 190 7.09 9.97 -10.35
N ALA A 191 6.53 10.41 -11.48
CA ALA A 191 5.65 11.57 -11.53
C ALA A 191 4.39 11.42 -10.67
N ILE A 192 3.87 10.20 -10.49
CA ILE A 192 2.73 9.95 -9.60
C ILE A 192 3.07 10.23 -8.14
N ILE A 193 4.27 9.83 -7.70
CA ILE A 193 4.76 10.08 -6.34
C ILE A 193 5.04 11.58 -6.18
N ARG A 194 5.79 12.17 -7.13
CA ARG A 194 6.09 13.62 -7.13
C ARG A 194 4.81 14.46 -7.04
N GLY A 195 3.82 14.16 -7.86
CA GLY A 195 2.55 14.88 -7.85
C GLY A 195 1.79 14.72 -6.54
N GLY A 196 1.83 13.55 -5.92
CA GLY A 196 1.29 13.34 -4.58
C GLY A 196 1.98 14.19 -3.53
N VAL A 197 3.31 14.18 -3.52
CA VAL A 197 4.13 15.00 -2.59
C VAL A 197 3.84 16.49 -2.77
N GLU A 198 3.79 16.99 -4.00
CA GLU A 198 3.49 18.41 -4.27
C GLU A 198 2.14 18.85 -3.71
N ASN A 199 1.16 17.96 -3.69
CA ASN A 199 -0.21 18.19 -3.23
C ASN A 199 -0.48 17.72 -1.79
N ASP A 200 0.53 17.46 -0.98
CA ASP A 200 0.41 16.98 0.42
C ASP A 200 -0.37 15.66 0.56
N MET A 201 -0.41 14.85 -0.49
CA MET A 201 -1.11 13.56 -0.52
C MET A 201 -0.11 12.41 -0.37
N LEU A 202 -0.35 11.53 0.61
CA LEU A 202 0.43 10.32 0.77
C LEU A 202 0.29 9.47 -0.50
N THR A 203 1.41 9.16 -1.15
CA THR A 203 1.40 8.39 -2.40
C THR A 203 2.51 7.35 -2.37
N VAL A 204 2.14 6.12 -2.70
CA VAL A 204 3.07 5.00 -2.89
C VAL A 204 2.75 4.27 -4.20
N LEU A 205 3.74 3.61 -4.78
CA LEU A 205 3.58 2.77 -5.96
C LEU A 205 4.06 1.36 -5.63
N VAL A 206 3.20 0.37 -5.79
CA VAL A 206 3.48 -1.04 -5.50
C VAL A 206 3.83 -1.76 -6.79
N GLU A 207 5.02 -2.33 -6.85
CA GLU A 207 5.46 -3.27 -7.88
C GLU A 207 5.35 -4.68 -7.30
N HIS A 208 4.28 -5.41 -7.66
CA HIS A 208 3.94 -6.67 -6.99
C HIS A 208 4.88 -7.82 -7.35
N ALA A 209 5.20 -7.94 -8.64
CA ALA A 209 6.00 -9.05 -9.15
C ALA A 209 6.50 -8.72 -10.57
N PHE A 210 7.46 -9.48 -11.09
CA PHE A 210 7.97 -9.26 -12.42
C PHE A 210 7.13 -10.02 -13.47
N ILE A 211 6.44 -9.27 -14.33
CA ILE A 211 5.57 -9.85 -15.36
C ILE A 211 6.32 -10.70 -16.37
N ASP A 212 7.55 -10.34 -16.68
CA ASP A 212 8.42 -11.04 -17.63
C ASP A 212 9.26 -12.17 -17.00
N SER A 213 9.31 -12.25 -15.68
CA SER A 213 9.89 -13.37 -14.94
C SER A 213 8.96 -14.59 -14.99
N ASN A 214 9.49 -15.73 -15.45
CA ASN A 214 8.71 -16.98 -15.49
C ASN A 214 8.32 -17.50 -14.09
N SER A 215 9.18 -17.32 -13.11
CA SER A 215 8.92 -17.71 -11.72
C SER A 215 7.79 -16.88 -11.14
N ASP A 216 7.92 -15.56 -11.19
CA ASP A 216 6.94 -14.62 -10.63
C ASP A 216 5.60 -14.72 -11.31
N TYR A 217 5.59 -14.69 -12.64
CA TYR A 217 4.34 -14.84 -13.39
C TYR A 217 3.59 -16.11 -13.01
N LYS A 218 4.28 -17.25 -13.03
CA LYS A 218 3.65 -18.53 -12.67
C LYS A 218 3.22 -18.59 -11.20
N ALA A 219 4.01 -18.02 -10.30
CA ALA A 219 3.71 -18.07 -8.88
C ALA A 219 2.60 -17.10 -8.47
N TYR A 220 2.58 -15.87 -9.03
CA TYR A 220 1.79 -14.77 -8.47
C TYR A 220 0.81 -14.10 -9.43
N LEU A 221 1.01 -14.16 -10.76
CA LEU A 221 0.26 -13.35 -11.72
C LEU A 221 -0.65 -14.14 -12.66
N SER A 222 -0.52 -15.46 -12.73
CA SER A 222 -1.10 -16.30 -13.79
C SER A 222 -2.56 -16.71 -13.57
N SER A 223 -3.21 -16.31 -12.48
CA SER A 223 -4.62 -16.61 -12.25
C SER A 223 -5.28 -15.54 -11.36
N ASP A 224 -6.61 -15.46 -11.42
CA ASP A 224 -7.37 -14.52 -10.59
C ASP A 224 -7.21 -14.79 -9.09
N GLU A 225 -7.05 -16.06 -8.65
CA GLU A 225 -6.82 -16.42 -7.25
C GLU A 225 -5.50 -15.84 -6.75
N LYS A 226 -4.46 -15.84 -7.59
CA LYS A 226 -3.15 -15.28 -7.25
C LYS A 226 -3.20 -13.76 -7.17
N LEU A 227 -3.87 -13.10 -8.13
CA LEU A 227 -4.09 -11.67 -8.09
C LEU A 227 -4.91 -11.23 -6.86
N LYS A 228 -5.91 -12.03 -6.47
CA LYS A 228 -6.65 -11.82 -5.22
C LYS A 228 -5.74 -11.96 -3.99
N SER A 229 -4.84 -12.94 -3.99
CA SER A 229 -3.89 -13.11 -2.88
C SER A 229 -2.98 -11.89 -2.71
N LEU A 230 -2.47 -11.32 -3.81
CA LEU A 230 -1.73 -10.06 -3.80
C LEU A 230 -2.58 -8.92 -3.23
N ALA A 231 -3.78 -8.73 -3.76
CA ALA A 231 -4.71 -7.70 -3.30
C ALA A 231 -5.06 -7.82 -1.80
N CYS A 232 -5.22 -9.05 -1.30
CA CYS A 232 -5.46 -9.30 0.12
C CYS A 232 -4.25 -8.98 0.99
N ALA A 233 -3.04 -9.24 0.51
CA ALA A 233 -1.81 -8.87 1.19
C ALA A 233 -1.69 -7.33 1.28
N ASP A 234 -1.92 -6.63 0.17
CA ASP A 234 -1.97 -5.16 0.16
C ASP A 234 -3.00 -4.62 1.15
N ALA A 235 -4.23 -5.14 1.09
CA ALA A 235 -5.30 -4.71 1.99
C ALA A 235 -4.94 -4.92 3.46
N THR A 236 -4.28 -6.05 3.78
CA THR A 236 -3.83 -6.35 5.14
C THR A 236 -2.74 -5.38 5.58
N GLY A 237 -1.79 -5.06 4.70
CA GLY A 237 -0.74 -4.08 4.97
C GLY A 237 -1.31 -2.67 5.19
N ILE A 238 -2.20 -2.24 4.32
CA ILE A 238 -2.92 -0.95 4.42
C ILE A 238 -3.75 -0.90 5.71
N ALA A 239 -4.53 -1.95 5.98
CA ALA A 239 -5.37 -2.02 7.18
C ALA A 239 -4.53 -1.97 8.47
N ARG A 240 -3.37 -2.60 8.48
CA ARG A 240 -2.44 -2.53 9.62
C ARG A 240 -1.89 -1.13 9.81
N TYR A 241 -1.47 -0.45 8.75
CA TYR A 241 -0.96 0.92 8.82
C TYR A 241 -2.01 1.90 9.36
N TYR A 242 -3.24 1.82 8.86
CA TYR A 242 -4.35 2.69 9.27
C TYR A 242 -5.12 2.17 10.48
N GLN A 243 -4.77 1.02 11.05
CA GLN A 243 -5.45 0.36 12.17
C GLN A 243 -6.94 0.13 11.91
N LEU A 244 -7.28 -0.31 10.69
CA LEU A 244 -8.65 -0.53 10.28
C LEU A 244 -9.25 -1.77 10.96
N VAL A 245 -10.55 -1.71 11.23
CA VAL A 245 -11.31 -2.81 11.82
C VAL A 245 -12.22 -3.40 10.74
N LYS A 246 -12.20 -4.72 10.55
CA LYS A 246 -13.14 -5.38 9.63
C LYS A 246 -14.57 -5.24 10.16
N LYS A 247 -15.51 -5.01 9.25
CA LYS A 247 -16.94 -5.08 9.54
C LYS A 247 -17.28 -6.42 10.14
N SER A 248 -18.27 -6.47 11.05
CA SER A 248 -18.73 -7.73 11.60
C SER A 248 -19.28 -8.63 10.49
N GLN A 249 -19.22 -9.95 10.66
CA GLN A 249 -19.69 -10.90 9.63
C GLN A 249 -21.19 -10.74 9.27
N GLU A 250 -21.97 -10.07 10.11
CA GLU A 250 -23.37 -9.78 9.84
C GLU A 250 -23.56 -8.66 8.79
N ASP A 251 -22.53 -7.81 8.61
CA ASP A 251 -22.57 -6.66 7.70
C ASP A 251 -21.85 -6.91 6.37
N THR A 252 -21.21 -8.06 6.20
CA THR A 252 -20.46 -8.38 4.98
C THR A 252 -21.27 -9.24 4.03
N VAL A 253 -21.47 -8.76 2.80
CA VAL A 253 -21.74 -9.62 1.66
C VAL A 253 -20.53 -10.53 1.49
N ASP A 254 -20.74 -11.85 1.37
CA ASP A 254 -19.69 -12.86 1.22
C ASP A 254 -18.84 -12.57 -0.04
N HIS A 255 -17.73 -11.89 0.15
CA HIS A 255 -16.74 -11.61 -0.90
C HIS A 255 -15.72 -12.73 -1.07
N GLY A 256 -16.03 -13.95 -0.59
CA GLY A 256 -15.13 -15.08 -0.64
C GLY A 256 -13.95 -14.95 0.33
N LYS A 257 -13.60 -16.03 0.99
CA LYS A 257 -12.43 -16.06 1.88
C LYS A 257 -11.18 -15.70 1.10
N CYS A 258 -10.50 -14.63 1.54
CA CYS A 258 -9.12 -14.38 1.14
C CYS A 258 -8.27 -15.58 1.62
N LEU A 259 -7.98 -16.49 0.74
CA LEU A 259 -7.14 -17.65 1.05
C LEU A 259 -5.68 -17.18 0.99
N LEU A 260 -5.17 -16.71 2.11
CA LEU A 260 -3.73 -16.55 2.35
C LEU A 260 -3.13 -17.95 2.63
N GLU A 261 -3.08 -18.81 1.64
CA GLU A 261 -2.19 -19.95 1.70
C GLU A 261 -0.80 -19.50 1.24
N PRO A 262 0.23 -19.63 2.08
CA PRO A 262 1.58 -19.30 1.66
C PRO A 262 1.98 -20.17 0.48
N LEU A 263 2.28 -19.54 -0.64
CA LEU A 263 2.89 -20.24 -1.76
C LEU A 263 4.25 -20.74 -1.29
N LYS A 264 4.43 -22.06 -1.29
CA LYS A 264 5.64 -22.72 -0.80
C LYS A 264 6.86 -22.24 -1.53
N GLU A 265 7.84 -21.79 -0.74
CA GLU A 265 9.26 -21.61 -0.98
C GLU A 265 9.73 -21.55 -2.44
N TYR A 266 10.02 -20.32 -2.87
CA TYR A 266 11.07 -20.09 -3.84
C TYR A 266 12.24 -19.40 -3.14
N LYS A 267 13.23 -20.21 -2.77
CA LYS A 267 14.55 -19.70 -2.38
C LYS A 267 15.35 -19.51 -3.65
N GLU A 268 15.27 -18.36 -4.26
CA GLU A 268 16.24 -17.98 -5.29
C GLU A 268 16.62 -16.49 -5.15
N LYS A 269 17.88 -16.23 -5.40
CA LYS A 269 18.57 -14.99 -5.18
C LYS A 269 18.02 -13.88 -6.06
N LEU A 270 17.84 -12.74 -5.46
CA LEU A 270 17.39 -11.51 -6.07
C LEU A 270 18.46 -10.84 -6.88
N VAL A 271 18.09 -10.41 -8.05
CA VAL A 271 18.86 -9.45 -8.82
C VAL A 271 18.02 -8.19 -8.98
N HIS A 272 18.60 -7.09 -8.64
CA HIS A 272 17.94 -5.81 -8.66
C HIS A 272 17.78 -5.29 -10.09
N VAL A 273 16.59 -4.74 -10.36
CA VAL A 273 16.33 -4.05 -11.61
C VAL A 273 16.95 -2.67 -11.54
N VAL A 274 17.95 -2.51 -12.32
CA VAL A 274 18.34 -1.21 -12.81
C VAL A 274 17.71 -1.07 -14.18
N ASP A 275 16.91 -0.03 -14.38
CA ASP A 275 16.35 0.28 -15.69
C ASP A 275 17.46 0.24 -16.73
N GLY A 276 17.33 -0.63 -17.75
CA GLY A 276 18.42 -1.04 -18.63
C GLY A 276 19.06 0.08 -19.48
N ASN A 277 18.62 1.33 -19.30
CA ASN A 277 19.13 2.51 -19.98
C ASN A 277 19.76 3.55 -19.02
N ALA A 278 19.67 3.38 -17.71
CA ALA A 278 20.23 4.33 -16.77
C ALA A 278 21.64 3.93 -16.36
N LYS A 279 22.58 4.84 -16.51
CA LYS A 279 23.92 4.72 -15.94
C LYS A 279 23.81 5.06 -14.45
N HIS A 280 23.45 4.09 -13.64
CA HIS A 280 23.45 4.27 -12.20
C HIS A 280 24.87 4.09 -11.67
N ASN A 281 25.38 5.10 -11.02
CA ASN A 281 26.72 5.06 -10.43
C ASN A 281 26.69 4.67 -8.95
N GLU A 282 25.54 4.84 -8.30
CA GLU A 282 25.43 4.58 -6.87
C GLU A 282 24.04 4.05 -6.49
N ILE A 283 24.01 3.04 -5.61
CA ILE A 283 22.82 2.62 -4.89
C ILE A 283 23.04 2.91 -3.43
N SER A 284 22.13 3.64 -2.80
CA SER A 284 22.04 3.78 -1.35
C SER A 284 20.77 3.08 -0.86
N TYR A 285 20.88 2.38 0.24
CA TYR A 285 19.76 1.69 0.85
C TYR A 285 19.76 1.87 2.36
N LYS A 286 18.58 1.83 2.95
CA LYS A 286 18.37 2.00 4.37
C LYS A 286 18.01 0.68 5.00
N THR A 287 18.76 0.29 6.01
CA THR A 287 18.49 -0.87 6.84
C THR A 287 17.95 -0.43 8.19
N TYR A 288 17.55 -1.38 9.03
CA TYR A 288 17.24 -1.10 10.44
C TYR A 288 18.43 -0.55 11.24
N TYR A 289 19.65 -0.70 10.73
CA TYR A 289 20.90 -0.31 11.37
C TYR A 289 21.54 0.96 10.80
N GLY A 290 20.97 1.53 9.71
CA GLY A 290 21.51 2.73 9.10
C GLY A 290 21.33 2.78 7.58
N GLU A 291 22.03 3.71 6.96
CA GLU A 291 22.06 3.90 5.51
C GLU A 291 23.42 3.46 4.98
N GLU A 292 23.41 2.76 3.86
CA GLU A 292 24.62 2.34 3.15
C GLU A 292 24.53 2.75 1.68
N SER A 293 25.68 3.05 1.07
CA SER A 293 25.80 3.42 -0.33
C SER A 293 26.86 2.55 -1.01
N LYS A 294 26.57 2.08 -2.20
CA LYS A 294 27.46 1.28 -3.01
C LYS A 294 27.54 1.86 -4.42
N GLN A 295 28.72 1.83 -5.03
CA GLN A 295 28.91 2.28 -6.40
C GLN A 295 28.75 1.15 -7.41
N LEU A 296 28.20 1.46 -8.57
CA LEU A 296 28.08 0.55 -9.71
C LEU A 296 29.22 0.77 -10.73
N PRO A 297 29.65 -0.24 -11.50
CA PRO A 297 29.22 -1.65 -11.40
C PRO A 297 29.84 -2.35 -10.21
N TYR A 298 29.09 -3.27 -9.63
CA TYR A 298 29.55 -4.09 -8.52
C TYR A 298 30.33 -5.29 -9.02
N ASP A 299 31.32 -5.74 -8.22
CA ASP A 299 31.73 -7.13 -8.31
C ASP A 299 30.61 -8.06 -7.77
N MET A 300 30.73 -9.34 -8.11
CA MET A 300 29.68 -10.31 -7.74
C MET A 300 29.55 -10.49 -6.23
N GLU A 301 30.60 -10.30 -5.46
CA GLU A 301 30.58 -10.41 -4.01
C GLU A 301 29.79 -9.25 -3.39
N THR A 302 30.04 -8.02 -3.85
CA THR A 302 29.29 -6.83 -3.43
C THR A 302 27.82 -6.95 -3.79
N PHE A 303 27.53 -7.45 -4.98
CA PHE A 303 26.17 -7.67 -5.44
C PHE A 303 25.44 -8.71 -4.58
N ASP A 304 26.06 -9.85 -4.26
CA ASP A 304 25.51 -10.87 -3.37
C ASP A 304 25.25 -10.30 -1.96
N GLN A 305 26.10 -9.42 -1.45
CA GLN A 305 25.91 -8.78 -0.15
C GLN A 305 24.71 -7.83 -0.17
N ILE A 306 24.57 -6.99 -1.19
CA ILE A 306 23.40 -6.10 -1.32
C ILE A 306 22.12 -6.91 -1.40
N THR A 307 22.11 -7.98 -2.18
CA THR A 307 20.97 -8.87 -2.32
C THR A 307 20.57 -9.50 -0.98
N LYS A 308 21.56 -9.90 -0.18
CA LYS A 308 21.32 -10.43 1.15
C LYS A 308 20.73 -9.38 2.08
N ASP A 309 21.29 -8.16 2.09
CA ASP A 309 20.83 -7.06 2.92
C ASP A 309 19.39 -6.67 2.57
N ILE A 310 19.05 -6.61 1.27
CA ILE A 310 17.68 -6.38 0.79
C ILE A 310 16.71 -7.42 1.36
N ASN A 311 17.07 -8.70 1.28
CA ASN A 311 16.20 -9.77 1.75
C ASN A 311 16.02 -9.82 3.27
N GLU A 312 17.04 -9.45 4.03
CA GLU A 312 17.06 -9.61 5.47
C GLU A 312 16.71 -8.33 6.25
N ASN A 313 17.16 -7.16 5.77
CA ASN A 313 17.22 -5.97 6.60
C ASN A 313 16.83 -4.66 5.90
N VAL A 314 16.79 -4.60 4.58
CA VAL A 314 16.54 -3.34 3.86
C VAL A 314 15.10 -2.92 4.01
N ILE A 315 14.87 -1.69 4.47
CA ILE A 315 13.55 -1.07 4.56
C ILE A 315 13.33 -0.03 3.46
N SER A 316 14.40 0.50 2.86
CA SER A 316 14.31 1.40 1.73
C SER A 316 15.59 1.39 0.91
N MET A 317 15.45 1.69 -0.37
CA MET A 317 16.56 1.85 -1.31
C MET A 317 16.42 3.16 -2.07
N HIS A 318 17.54 3.84 -2.29
CA HIS A 318 17.62 5.02 -3.13
C HIS A 318 18.58 4.75 -4.28
N ILE A 319 18.14 5.06 -5.50
CA ILE A 319 18.95 4.97 -6.70
C ILE A 319 19.16 6.37 -7.26
N SER A 320 20.40 6.79 -7.38
CA SER A 320 20.78 8.04 -8.04
C SER A 320 21.49 7.77 -9.35
N CYS A 321 21.25 8.62 -10.33
CA CYS A 321 21.92 8.60 -11.62
C CYS A 321 22.74 9.90 -11.75
N ASP A 322 24.01 9.77 -12.17
CA ASP A 322 24.85 10.90 -12.57
C ASP A 322 24.61 11.29 -14.03
#